data_e91e2125d7640e2278079187ae0bac78
#
_entry.id   e91e2125d7640e2278079187ae0bac78
#
_cell.length_a   1.000
_cell.length_b   1.000
_cell.length_c   1.000
_cell.angle_alpha   90.00
_cell.angle_beta   90.00
_cell.angle_gamma   90.00
#
_symmetry.space_group_name_H-M   'P 1'
#
loop_
_entity.id
_entity.type
_entity.pdbx_description
1 polymer ?
#
loop_
_entity_poly.entity_id
_entity_poly.type
_entity_poly.pdbx_seq_one_letter_code
_entity_poly.pdbx_strand_id
1 'polypeptide(L)'
;MQASSSSQVLSLPAGGFVVQTSEGWVQFGIPPETIKDTMTMPCGVPSLYIVPRKMFYLDRGISTAEMEFPFYYNFFILRRKCRILCTASQKRRLTAVMKESVFGPEELDLTLEYMNGRKNFRFPDLRAEVEFFRKNPFRGGKRLELADMVQFTTFDADGSAKVGAVRVAQHKGGFTVFEGDSELARFPENMTLPPRKSEATERRIPFQPPVFGVTAIGAGHGFLPGSKTSGFIVWINRRGIMIDPPVDSTEWLREREINPKIIDTIILTHCHADHDSGTMQKILEEGRCTLVTTATILHSFLRKAAALTGLK
;
A
#
# COMPACT_ATOMS: atom_id res chain seq x y z
N MET A 1 0.35 43.48 -13.21
CA MET A 1 1.42 42.46 -13.09
C MET A 1 0.88 41.34 -12.22
N GLN A 2 0.35 40.28 -12.83
CA GLN A 2 -0.01 39.06 -12.10
C GLN A 2 1.28 38.27 -11.91
N ALA A 3 1.69 38.11 -10.65
CA ALA A 3 2.77 37.19 -10.30
C ALA A 3 2.31 35.79 -10.70
N SER A 4 3.00 35.16 -11.63
CA SER A 4 2.83 33.73 -11.90
C SER A 4 3.27 33.00 -10.64
N SER A 5 2.30 32.53 -9.84
CA SER A 5 2.61 31.62 -8.74
C SER A 5 3.12 30.34 -9.38
N SER A 6 4.43 30.13 -9.36
CA SER A 6 4.99 28.85 -9.72
C SER A 6 4.37 27.82 -8.76
N SER A 7 3.55 26.93 -9.30
CA SER A 7 2.96 25.84 -8.51
C SER A 7 4.07 25.04 -7.85
N GLN A 8 3.97 24.87 -6.54
CA GLN A 8 5.00 24.15 -5.77
C GLN A 8 4.85 22.66 -6.02
N VAL A 9 5.85 22.06 -6.68
CA VAL A 9 6.00 20.61 -6.80
C VAL A 9 7.01 20.13 -5.78
N LEU A 10 6.63 19.15 -4.96
CA LEU A 10 7.49 18.57 -3.93
C LEU A 10 7.66 17.08 -4.17
N SER A 11 8.90 16.59 -4.00
CA SER A 11 9.19 15.15 -3.94
C SER A 11 8.94 14.62 -2.54
N LEU A 12 8.42 13.41 -2.43
CA LEU A 12 8.16 12.73 -1.16
C LEU A 12 9.31 11.76 -0.82
N PRO A 13 9.73 11.67 0.46
CA PRO A 13 10.82 10.80 0.90
C PRO A 13 10.62 9.31 0.56
N ALA A 14 9.41 8.76 0.78
CA ALA A 14 9.08 7.38 0.39
C ALA A 14 8.89 7.21 -1.13
N GLY A 15 8.90 8.29 -1.87
CA GLY A 15 8.72 8.35 -3.31
C GLY A 15 7.37 8.94 -3.73
N GLY A 16 7.31 9.38 -4.99
CA GLY A 16 6.19 10.14 -5.54
C GLY A 16 6.39 11.65 -5.45
N PHE A 17 5.42 12.38 -5.98
CA PHE A 17 5.43 13.83 -6.03
C PHE A 17 4.06 14.37 -5.63
N VAL A 18 4.04 15.56 -5.06
CA VAL A 18 2.80 16.30 -4.84
C VAL A 18 2.88 17.66 -5.53
N VAL A 19 1.75 18.13 -6.04
CA VAL A 19 1.58 19.46 -6.61
C VAL A 19 0.38 20.14 -5.96
N GLN A 20 0.52 21.42 -5.64
CA GLN A 20 -0.55 22.21 -5.07
C GLN A 20 -1.50 22.70 -6.17
N THR A 21 -2.80 22.57 -5.91
CA THR A 21 -3.89 23.04 -6.77
C THR A 21 -4.97 23.71 -5.94
N SER A 22 -5.95 24.34 -6.56
CA SER A 22 -7.14 24.88 -5.86
C SER A 22 -8.01 23.76 -5.22
N GLU A 23 -7.91 22.53 -5.73
CA GLU A 23 -8.58 21.34 -5.16
C GLU A 23 -7.79 20.70 -3.99
N GLY A 24 -6.69 21.32 -3.56
CA GLY A 24 -5.73 20.79 -2.60
C GLY A 24 -4.54 20.10 -3.26
N TRP A 25 -3.81 19.31 -2.49
CA TRP A 25 -2.68 18.54 -3.03
C TRP A 25 -3.13 17.41 -3.94
N VAL A 26 -2.45 17.28 -5.09
CA VAL A 26 -2.54 16.14 -6.02
C VAL A 26 -1.25 15.35 -5.91
N GLN A 27 -1.33 14.05 -5.66
CA GLN A 27 -0.17 13.17 -5.56
C GLN A 27 -0.05 12.28 -6.80
N PHE A 28 1.17 12.21 -7.34
CA PHE A 28 1.57 11.26 -8.38
C PHE A 28 2.48 10.20 -7.78
N GLY A 29 2.13 8.92 -7.97
CA GLY A 29 2.88 7.79 -7.41
C GLY A 29 2.62 7.60 -5.91
N ILE A 30 2.24 6.38 -5.55
CA ILE A 30 1.79 6.02 -4.20
C ILE A 30 2.52 4.74 -3.78
N PRO A 31 3.85 4.79 -3.52
CA PRO A 31 4.53 3.65 -2.92
C PRO A 31 4.12 3.48 -1.45
N PRO A 32 4.37 2.30 -0.85
CA PRO A 32 4.09 2.08 0.56
C PRO A 32 4.70 3.17 1.44
N GLU A 33 3.96 3.54 2.47
CA GLU A 33 4.35 4.53 3.49
C GLU A 33 4.38 6.01 3.05
N THR A 34 4.15 6.37 1.76
CA THR A 34 4.06 7.80 1.37
C THR A 34 2.96 8.57 2.08
N ILE A 35 1.93 7.88 2.60
CA ILE A 35 0.92 8.51 3.46
C ILE A 35 1.56 9.18 4.68
N LYS A 36 2.60 8.58 5.26
CA LYS A 36 3.32 9.11 6.42
C LYS A 36 4.04 10.41 6.09
N ASP A 37 4.61 10.53 4.88
CA ASP A 37 5.23 11.76 4.40
C ASP A 37 4.19 12.88 4.30
N THR A 38 3.06 12.60 3.65
CA THR A 38 2.03 13.62 3.42
C THR A 38 1.29 14.02 4.69
N MET A 39 1.18 13.14 5.69
CA MET A 39 0.61 13.47 7.00
C MET A 39 1.40 14.56 7.74
N THR A 40 2.70 14.67 7.48
CA THR A 40 3.57 15.69 8.11
C THR A 40 3.63 16.99 7.32
N MET A 41 3.01 17.05 6.12
CA MET A 41 2.99 18.25 5.28
C MET A 41 1.98 19.29 5.81
N PRO A 42 2.22 20.59 5.59
CA PRO A 42 1.31 21.64 6.05
C PRO A 42 -0.13 21.51 5.54
N CYS A 43 -0.32 21.00 4.33
CA CYS A 43 -1.64 20.81 3.71
C CYS A 43 -2.22 19.40 3.95
N GLY A 44 -1.50 18.53 4.68
CA GLY A 44 -1.94 17.19 5.03
C GLY A 44 -2.05 16.23 3.84
N VAL A 45 -2.76 15.14 4.08
CA VAL A 45 -2.91 14.04 3.13
C VAL A 45 -3.72 14.47 1.90
N PRO A 46 -3.25 14.22 0.68
CA PRO A 46 -3.98 14.52 -0.56
C PRO A 46 -5.33 13.79 -0.64
N SER A 47 -6.27 14.36 -1.39
CA SER A 47 -7.52 13.68 -1.72
C SER A 47 -7.57 13.19 -3.17
N LEU A 48 -6.63 13.63 -4.01
CA LEU A 48 -6.55 13.30 -5.43
C LEU A 48 -5.20 12.66 -5.75
N TYR A 49 -5.25 11.50 -6.39
CA TYR A 49 -4.09 10.67 -6.69
C TYR A 49 -4.05 10.31 -8.18
N ILE A 50 -2.87 10.38 -8.78
CA ILE A 50 -2.60 9.95 -10.14
C ILE A 50 -1.79 8.65 -10.07
N VAL A 51 -2.31 7.57 -10.62
CA VAL A 51 -1.66 6.27 -10.64
C VAL A 51 -0.64 6.21 -11.78
N PRO A 52 0.65 5.93 -11.52
CA PRO A 52 1.65 5.70 -12.56
C PRO A 52 1.26 4.55 -13.50
N ARG A 53 1.78 4.53 -14.73
CA ARG A 53 1.47 3.43 -15.65
C ARG A 53 1.89 2.09 -15.11
N LYS A 54 3.11 1.99 -14.56
CA LYS A 54 3.62 0.80 -13.90
C LYS A 54 3.18 0.81 -12.43
N MET A 55 2.27 -0.07 -12.06
CA MET A 55 1.72 -0.15 -10.70
C MET A 55 2.59 -0.93 -9.74
N PHE A 56 3.54 -1.73 -10.23
CA PHE A 56 4.35 -2.60 -9.40
C PHE A 56 5.74 -2.83 -9.98
N TYR A 57 6.77 -2.79 -9.14
CA TYR A 57 8.16 -3.09 -9.48
C TYR A 57 8.53 -4.47 -8.94
N LEU A 58 8.52 -5.49 -9.80
CA LEU A 58 8.79 -6.89 -9.42
C LEU A 58 10.20 -7.08 -8.87
N ASP A 59 11.17 -6.41 -9.46
CA ASP A 59 12.58 -6.41 -9.05
C ASP A 59 12.83 -5.82 -7.64
N ARG A 60 11.88 -5.00 -7.17
CA ARG A 60 11.92 -4.36 -5.86
C ARG A 60 10.84 -4.91 -4.91
N GLY A 61 9.90 -5.69 -5.44
CA GLY A 61 8.74 -6.16 -4.68
C GLY A 61 7.83 -5.04 -4.15
N ILE A 62 7.81 -3.87 -4.82
CA ILE A 62 7.13 -2.67 -4.32
C ILE A 62 6.04 -2.21 -5.30
N SER A 63 4.83 -1.96 -4.76
CA SER A 63 3.76 -1.26 -5.44
C SER A 63 4.06 0.24 -5.53
N THR A 64 3.66 0.88 -6.64
CA THR A 64 3.62 2.33 -6.79
C THR A 64 2.19 2.87 -6.78
N ALA A 65 1.25 2.04 -6.41
CA ALA A 65 -0.18 2.31 -6.34
C ALA A 65 -0.79 1.71 -5.06
N GLU A 66 -0.08 1.86 -3.93
CA GLU A 66 -0.60 1.51 -2.62
C GLU A 66 -1.63 2.56 -2.20
N MET A 67 -2.91 2.25 -2.42
CA MET A 67 -4.02 3.17 -2.18
C MET A 67 -4.75 2.92 -0.86
N GLU A 68 -4.44 1.84 -0.14
CA GLU A 68 -5.19 1.41 1.04
C GLU A 68 -5.18 2.48 2.14
N PHE A 69 -3.99 2.92 2.54
CA PHE A 69 -3.87 3.96 3.57
C PHE A 69 -4.41 5.32 3.13
N PRO A 70 -4.15 5.81 1.89
CA PRO A 70 -4.79 7.00 1.36
C PRO A 70 -6.32 6.98 1.45
N PHE A 71 -6.99 5.90 1.05
CA PHE A 71 -8.45 5.90 1.10
C PHE A 71 -9.00 5.71 2.52
N TYR A 72 -8.35 4.92 3.38
CA TYR A 72 -8.73 4.82 4.79
C TYR A 72 -8.66 6.19 5.48
N TYR A 73 -7.54 6.89 5.31
CA TYR A 73 -7.35 8.18 5.95
C TYR A 73 -8.37 9.22 5.45
N ASN A 74 -8.56 9.30 4.13
CA ASN A 74 -9.54 10.22 3.56
C ASN A 74 -10.96 9.91 4.04
N PHE A 75 -11.36 8.64 4.08
CA PHE A 75 -12.73 8.29 4.45
C PHE A 75 -12.96 8.30 5.95
N PHE A 76 -12.15 7.56 6.72
CA PHE A 76 -12.41 7.40 8.15
C PHE A 76 -11.98 8.61 8.99
N ILE A 77 -10.91 9.30 8.61
CA ILE A 77 -10.38 10.43 9.38
C ILE A 77 -10.90 11.76 8.83
N LEU A 78 -10.73 12.01 7.53
CA LEU A 78 -11.08 13.30 6.91
C LEU A 78 -12.52 13.36 6.40
N ARG A 79 -13.31 12.28 6.50
CA ARG A 79 -14.74 12.23 6.12
C ARG A 79 -15.00 12.62 4.68
N ARG A 80 -14.08 12.32 3.78
CA ARG A 80 -14.17 12.62 2.35
C ARG A 80 -13.78 11.41 1.51
N LYS A 81 -14.19 11.39 0.23
CA LYS A 81 -13.78 10.34 -0.69
C LYS A 81 -12.34 10.56 -1.16
N CYS A 82 -11.61 9.46 -1.29
CA CYS A 82 -10.36 9.42 -2.02
C CYS A 82 -10.65 9.43 -3.52
N ARG A 83 -10.09 10.36 -4.28
CA ARG A 83 -10.27 10.51 -5.72
C ARG A 83 -9.05 9.95 -6.44
N ILE A 84 -9.25 9.10 -7.45
CA ILE A 84 -8.17 8.37 -8.12
C ILE A 84 -8.30 8.53 -9.63
N LEU A 85 -7.26 9.10 -10.25
CA LEU A 85 -7.09 9.18 -11.69
C LEU A 85 -6.27 7.98 -12.17
N CYS A 86 -6.85 7.16 -13.03
CA CYS A 86 -6.23 5.93 -13.50
C CYS A 86 -6.84 5.46 -14.83
N THR A 87 -6.22 4.50 -15.48
CA THR A 87 -6.80 3.82 -16.63
C THR A 87 -7.93 2.86 -16.21
N ALA A 88 -8.79 2.47 -17.15
CA ALA A 88 -9.85 1.49 -16.90
C ALA A 88 -9.29 0.14 -16.39
N SER A 89 -8.13 -0.27 -16.88
CA SER A 89 -7.44 -1.49 -16.41
C SER A 89 -6.97 -1.34 -14.96
N GLN A 90 -6.34 -0.22 -14.63
CA GLN A 90 -5.89 0.08 -13.27
C GLN A 90 -7.07 0.18 -12.30
N LYS A 91 -8.18 0.80 -12.71
CA LYS A 91 -9.43 0.83 -11.91
C LYS A 91 -9.89 -0.57 -11.52
N ARG A 92 -9.95 -1.52 -12.48
CA ARG A 92 -10.36 -2.90 -12.17
C ARG A 92 -9.42 -3.55 -11.14
N ARG A 93 -8.10 -3.41 -11.33
CA ARG A 93 -7.07 -3.97 -10.45
C ARG A 93 -7.13 -3.36 -9.05
N LEU A 94 -7.16 -2.04 -8.94
CA LEU A 94 -7.27 -1.33 -7.65
C LEU A 94 -8.58 -1.63 -6.93
N THR A 95 -9.69 -1.78 -7.67
CA THR A 95 -10.97 -2.21 -7.08
C THR A 95 -10.85 -3.58 -6.42
N ALA A 96 -10.18 -4.53 -7.06
CA ALA A 96 -9.94 -5.85 -6.48
C ALA A 96 -9.07 -5.77 -5.21
N VAL A 97 -7.95 -5.04 -5.28
CA VAL A 97 -7.07 -4.82 -4.10
C VAL A 97 -7.84 -4.22 -2.93
N MET A 98 -8.58 -3.14 -3.18
CA MET A 98 -9.32 -2.44 -2.12
C MET A 98 -10.46 -3.29 -1.52
N LYS A 99 -11.13 -4.09 -2.34
CA LYS A 99 -12.16 -5.01 -1.84
C LYS A 99 -11.56 -6.04 -0.88
N GLU A 100 -10.47 -6.68 -1.25
CA GLU A 100 -9.80 -7.66 -0.40
C GLU A 100 -9.28 -7.03 0.91
N SER A 101 -8.74 -5.82 0.85
CA SER A 101 -8.23 -5.11 2.02
C SER A 101 -9.32 -4.66 2.98
N VAL A 102 -10.46 -4.15 2.46
CA VAL A 102 -11.52 -3.56 3.30
C VAL A 102 -12.55 -4.60 3.75
N PHE A 103 -12.95 -5.46 2.82
CA PHE A 103 -14.11 -6.33 3.00
C PHE A 103 -13.73 -7.80 3.10
N GLY A 104 -12.47 -8.15 2.80
CA GLY A 104 -12.05 -9.53 2.67
C GLY A 104 -12.59 -10.17 1.39
N PRO A 105 -12.53 -11.51 1.31
CA PRO A 105 -12.98 -12.24 0.13
C PRO A 105 -14.47 -12.01 -0.14
N GLU A 106 -14.83 -11.87 -1.42
CA GLU A 106 -16.22 -11.70 -1.84
C GLU A 106 -17.07 -12.94 -1.52
N GLU A 107 -16.46 -14.12 -1.71
CA GLU A 107 -17.01 -15.42 -1.29
C GLU A 107 -16.13 -15.99 -0.17
N LEU A 108 -16.70 -16.14 1.00
CA LEU A 108 -16.03 -16.68 2.17
C LEU A 108 -16.20 -18.19 2.23
N ASP A 109 -15.24 -18.93 1.68
CA ASP A 109 -15.15 -20.38 1.83
C ASP A 109 -14.33 -20.74 3.07
N LEU A 110 -14.99 -21.24 4.10
CA LEU A 110 -14.36 -21.63 5.36
C LEU A 110 -14.04 -23.14 5.43
N THR A 111 -14.28 -23.91 4.37
CA THR A 111 -14.07 -25.37 4.39
C THR A 111 -12.60 -25.71 4.61
N LEU A 112 -11.70 -24.90 4.09
CA LEU A 112 -10.26 -25.08 4.22
C LEU A 112 -9.72 -24.67 5.60
N GLU A 113 -10.50 -23.96 6.42
CA GLU A 113 -10.12 -23.58 7.77
C GLU A 113 -10.40 -24.69 8.80
N TYR A 114 -11.15 -25.72 8.41
CA TYR A 114 -11.47 -26.84 9.29
C TYR A 114 -10.54 -28.02 9.06
N MET A 115 -9.60 -28.24 9.96
CA MET A 115 -8.72 -29.40 9.90
C MET A 115 -9.54 -30.71 9.99
N ASN A 116 -9.30 -31.62 9.02
CA ASN A 116 -9.95 -32.94 8.93
C ASN A 116 -11.47 -32.90 8.92
N GLY A 117 -12.08 -31.84 8.38
CA GLY A 117 -13.53 -31.72 8.29
C GLY A 117 -14.26 -31.53 9.63
N ARG A 118 -13.53 -31.39 10.73
CA ARG A 118 -14.11 -31.12 12.03
C ARG A 118 -14.28 -29.62 12.24
N LYS A 119 -15.50 -29.17 12.43
CA LYS A 119 -15.78 -27.81 12.91
C LYS A 119 -15.13 -27.63 14.28
N ASN A 120 -14.19 -26.72 14.37
CA ASN A 120 -13.71 -26.28 15.68
C ASN A 120 -14.72 -25.31 16.27
N PHE A 121 -15.43 -25.71 17.30
CA PHE A 121 -16.50 -24.91 17.95
C PHE A 121 -15.97 -23.63 18.61
N ARG A 122 -14.67 -23.42 18.65
CA ARG A 122 -14.04 -22.16 19.07
C ARG A 122 -13.69 -21.25 17.91
N PHE A 123 -13.96 -21.68 16.68
CA PHE A 123 -13.72 -20.84 15.51
C PHE A 123 -14.77 -19.71 15.47
N PRO A 124 -14.36 -18.45 15.33
CA PRO A 124 -15.31 -17.34 15.28
C PRO A 124 -16.24 -17.49 14.06
N ASP A 125 -17.44 -16.97 14.19
CA ASP A 125 -18.35 -16.86 13.03
C ASP A 125 -17.89 -15.72 12.13
N LEU A 126 -16.93 -16.03 11.23
CA LEU A 126 -16.34 -15.05 10.33
C LEU A 126 -17.38 -14.40 9.39
N ARG A 127 -18.52 -15.07 9.12
CA ARG A 127 -19.58 -14.45 8.32
C ARG A 127 -20.32 -13.37 9.11
N ALA A 128 -20.62 -13.64 10.37
CA ALA A 128 -21.21 -12.64 11.25
C ALA A 128 -20.27 -11.46 11.48
N GLU A 129 -18.96 -11.72 11.64
CA GLU A 129 -17.93 -10.68 11.75
C GLU A 129 -17.87 -9.81 10.49
N VAL A 130 -17.84 -10.41 9.31
CA VAL A 130 -17.84 -9.67 8.03
C VAL A 130 -19.06 -8.75 7.93
N GLU A 131 -20.25 -9.23 8.24
CA GLU A 131 -21.48 -8.41 8.19
C GLU A 131 -21.47 -7.32 9.26
N PHE A 132 -20.89 -7.57 10.42
CA PHE A 132 -20.75 -6.54 11.46
C PHE A 132 -19.82 -5.41 11.02
N PHE A 133 -18.64 -5.72 10.49
CA PHE A 133 -17.65 -4.73 10.07
C PHE A 133 -17.98 -4.03 8.74
N ARG A 134 -18.90 -4.60 7.95
CA ARG A 134 -19.42 -3.96 6.73
C ARG A 134 -20.46 -2.85 6.98
N LYS A 135 -20.76 -2.50 8.20
CA LYS A 135 -21.65 -1.39 8.50
C LYS A 135 -20.94 -0.05 8.31
N ASN A 136 -21.56 0.83 7.54
CA ASN A 136 -21.03 2.18 7.34
C ASN A 136 -21.13 2.98 8.65
N PRO A 137 -20.05 3.38 9.26
CA PRO A 137 -20.05 4.04 10.57
C PRO A 137 -20.68 5.44 10.53
N PHE A 138 -20.88 6.01 9.31
CA PHE A 138 -21.37 7.38 9.13
C PHE A 138 -22.77 7.47 8.54
N ARG A 139 -23.38 6.34 8.19
CA ARG A 139 -24.67 6.28 7.49
C ARG A 139 -25.67 5.32 8.16
N GLY A 140 -25.79 5.39 9.48
CA GLY A 140 -26.87 4.71 10.20
C GLY A 140 -26.93 3.19 9.98
N GLY A 141 -25.78 2.51 9.90
CA GLY A 141 -25.70 1.06 9.76
C GLY A 141 -25.97 0.52 8.35
N LYS A 142 -26.13 1.36 7.32
CA LYS A 142 -26.15 0.91 5.93
C LYS A 142 -24.86 0.18 5.60
N ARG A 143 -24.94 -0.77 4.70
CA ARG A 143 -23.74 -1.50 4.24
C ARG A 143 -22.73 -0.55 3.62
N LEU A 144 -21.48 -0.66 4.03
CA LEU A 144 -20.36 0.11 3.48
C LEU A 144 -19.98 -0.46 2.11
N GLU A 145 -19.98 0.40 1.11
CA GLU A 145 -19.58 0.07 -0.25
C GLU A 145 -18.29 0.81 -0.62
N LEU A 146 -17.48 0.23 -1.50
CA LEU A 146 -16.24 0.88 -1.94
C LEU A 146 -16.50 2.27 -2.56
N ALA A 147 -17.64 2.43 -3.23
CA ALA A 147 -18.07 3.70 -3.80
C ALA A 147 -18.36 4.79 -2.74
N ASP A 148 -18.55 4.41 -1.47
CA ASP A 148 -18.68 5.39 -0.38
C ASP A 148 -17.31 6.02 -0.05
N MET A 149 -16.22 5.26 -0.23
CA MET A 149 -14.87 5.61 0.17
C MET A 149 -14.04 6.21 -0.98
N VAL A 150 -14.26 5.74 -2.21
CA VAL A 150 -13.39 6.02 -3.36
C VAL A 150 -14.21 6.47 -4.56
N GLN A 151 -13.65 7.45 -5.28
CA GLN A 151 -14.15 7.89 -6.58
C GLN A 151 -13.05 7.70 -7.63
N PHE A 152 -13.30 6.83 -8.60
CA PHE A 152 -12.43 6.67 -9.75
C PHE A 152 -12.85 7.59 -10.91
N THR A 153 -11.85 8.26 -11.50
CA THR A 153 -11.98 8.97 -12.78
C THR A 153 -11.00 8.34 -13.75
N THR A 154 -11.50 7.82 -14.86
CA THR A 154 -10.68 7.21 -15.91
C THR A 154 -10.36 8.22 -16.99
N PHE A 155 -9.18 8.07 -17.61
CA PHE A 155 -8.83 8.88 -18.77
C PHE A 155 -9.75 8.58 -19.95
N ASP A 156 -10.17 9.63 -20.63
CA ASP A 156 -10.97 9.57 -21.87
C ASP A 156 -10.12 9.12 -23.06
N ALA A 157 -10.74 9.02 -24.23
CA ALA A 157 -10.07 8.55 -25.45
C ALA A 157 -8.95 9.49 -25.93
N ASP A 158 -9.02 10.77 -25.58
CA ASP A 158 -7.98 11.79 -25.83
C ASP A 158 -6.84 11.77 -24.79
N GLY A 159 -6.93 10.88 -23.81
CA GLY A 159 -5.96 10.79 -22.71
C GLY A 159 -6.14 11.83 -21.61
N SER A 160 -7.27 12.51 -21.53
CA SER A 160 -7.55 13.48 -20.48
C SER A 160 -8.49 12.94 -19.40
N ALA A 161 -8.38 13.49 -18.19
CA ALA A 161 -9.29 13.26 -17.09
C ALA A 161 -9.45 14.54 -16.27
N LYS A 162 -10.67 14.83 -15.81
CA LYS A 162 -10.97 16.05 -15.06
C LYS A 162 -11.62 15.74 -13.72
N VAL A 163 -11.14 16.42 -12.68
CA VAL A 163 -11.68 16.35 -11.31
C VAL A 163 -11.75 17.76 -10.75
N GLY A 164 -12.95 18.32 -10.66
CA GLY A 164 -13.14 19.73 -10.30
C GLY A 164 -12.44 20.67 -11.29
N ALA A 165 -11.62 21.57 -10.81
CA ALA A 165 -10.83 22.50 -11.59
C ALA A 165 -9.56 21.86 -12.21
N VAL A 166 -9.13 20.70 -11.68
CA VAL A 166 -7.90 20.02 -12.11
C VAL A 166 -8.18 19.14 -13.32
N ARG A 167 -7.39 19.33 -14.38
CA ARG A 167 -7.33 18.45 -15.55
C ARG A 167 -5.97 17.78 -15.62
N VAL A 168 -5.95 16.48 -15.86
CA VAL A 168 -4.71 15.71 -16.07
C VAL A 168 -4.73 15.16 -17.49
N ALA A 169 -3.70 15.45 -18.25
CA ALA A 169 -3.49 14.90 -19.58
C ALA A 169 -2.41 13.82 -19.53
N GLN A 170 -2.76 12.64 -20.00
CA GLN A 170 -1.84 11.52 -20.19
C GLN A 170 -1.30 11.55 -21.61
N HIS A 171 0.01 11.53 -21.78
CA HIS A 171 0.67 11.54 -23.09
C HIS A 171 1.81 10.51 -23.11
N LYS A 172 2.47 10.38 -24.27
CA LYS A 172 3.68 9.56 -24.40
C LYS A 172 4.80 10.16 -23.52
N GLY A 173 5.21 9.43 -22.52
CA GLY A 173 6.29 9.84 -21.59
C GLY A 173 5.81 10.41 -20.26
N GLY A 174 4.51 10.61 -20.02
CA GLY A 174 4.06 11.05 -18.71
C GLY A 174 2.66 11.64 -18.61
N PHE A 175 2.53 12.49 -17.60
CA PHE A 175 1.30 13.18 -17.24
C PHE A 175 1.57 14.67 -17.08
N THR A 176 0.64 15.50 -17.53
CA THR A 176 0.66 16.94 -17.26
C THR A 176 -0.58 17.31 -16.45
N VAL A 177 -0.38 18.05 -15.37
CA VAL A 177 -1.45 18.56 -14.51
C VAL A 177 -1.72 20.01 -14.86
N PHE A 178 -2.97 20.34 -15.10
CA PHE A 178 -3.45 21.68 -15.43
C PHE A 178 -4.51 22.13 -14.43
N GLU A 179 -4.57 23.45 -14.23
CA GLU A 179 -5.69 24.13 -13.60
C GLU A 179 -6.15 25.26 -14.52
N GLY A 180 -7.38 25.15 -15.03
CA GLY A 180 -7.79 25.93 -16.18
C GLY A 180 -6.87 25.66 -17.38
N ASP A 181 -6.29 26.71 -17.96
CA ASP A 181 -5.34 26.64 -19.06
C ASP A 181 -3.87 26.62 -18.58
N SER A 182 -3.64 26.79 -17.28
CA SER A 182 -2.29 26.87 -16.71
C SER A 182 -1.74 25.46 -16.44
N GLU A 183 -0.55 25.18 -16.96
CA GLU A 183 0.23 24.01 -16.62
C GLU A 183 0.83 24.18 -15.22
N LEU A 184 0.55 23.24 -14.31
CA LEU A 184 1.06 23.26 -12.95
C LEU A 184 2.26 22.36 -12.75
N ALA A 185 2.24 21.16 -13.37
CA ALA A 185 3.29 20.18 -13.19
C ALA A 185 3.35 19.16 -14.33
N ARG A 186 4.53 18.59 -14.53
CA ARG A 186 4.74 17.40 -15.36
C ARG A 186 5.32 16.28 -14.54
N PHE A 187 4.75 15.10 -14.70
CA PHE A 187 5.22 13.88 -14.08
C PHE A 187 5.63 12.86 -15.14
N PRO A 188 6.65 12.03 -14.87
CA PRO A 188 7.02 10.96 -15.79
C PRO A 188 5.89 9.92 -15.88
N GLU A 189 5.95 9.06 -16.88
CA GLU A 189 5.01 7.95 -17.06
C GLU A 189 5.04 6.96 -15.88
N ASN A 190 6.22 6.73 -15.33
CA ASN A 190 6.46 5.86 -14.18
C ASN A 190 7.28 6.61 -13.14
N MET A 191 6.99 6.37 -11.87
CA MET A 191 7.82 6.95 -10.82
C MET A 191 9.15 6.19 -10.67
N THR A 192 10.19 6.91 -10.24
CA THR A 192 11.44 6.32 -9.80
C THR A 192 11.34 6.01 -8.31
N LEU A 193 11.60 4.75 -7.93
CA LEU A 193 11.67 4.39 -6.53
C LEU A 193 12.95 4.97 -5.89
N PRO A 194 12.92 5.41 -4.64
CA PRO A 194 14.12 5.82 -3.92
C PRO A 194 15.20 4.70 -3.92
N PRO A 195 16.47 5.05 -3.85
CA PRO A 195 17.54 4.05 -3.69
C PRO A 195 17.34 3.27 -2.39
N ARG A 196 17.87 2.06 -2.34
CA ARG A 196 17.82 1.24 -1.13
C ARG A 196 18.69 1.87 -0.05
N LYS A 197 18.20 1.88 1.18
CA LYS A 197 18.93 2.47 2.32
C LYS A 197 20.27 1.79 2.58
N SER A 198 20.33 0.45 2.43
CA SER A 198 21.58 -0.31 2.59
C SER A 198 22.67 0.06 1.58
N GLU A 199 22.30 0.63 0.42
CA GLU A 199 23.26 1.13 -0.58
C GLU A 199 23.77 2.53 -0.24
N ALA A 200 23.01 3.29 0.56
CA ALA A 200 23.33 4.67 0.94
C ALA A 200 23.97 4.80 2.33
N THR A 201 23.97 3.74 3.14
CA THR A 201 24.42 3.82 4.54
C THR A 201 25.81 3.21 4.66
N GLU A 202 26.82 4.03 4.95
CA GLU A 202 28.19 3.60 5.25
C GLU A 202 28.30 2.92 6.64
N ARG A 203 27.36 3.20 7.55
CA ARG A 203 27.37 2.70 8.92
C ARG A 203 26.52 1.45 9.06
N ARG A 204 27.18 0.30 9.16
CA ARG A 204 26.54 -0.96 9.51
C ARG A 204 26.58 -1.17 11.02
N ILE A 205 25.51 -1.72 11.56
CA ILE A 205 25.38 -2.07 12.98
C ILE A 205 25.26 -3.60 13.06
N PRO A 206 26.36 -4.33 13.30
CA PRO A 206 26.32 -5.78 13.37
C PRO A 206 25.33 -6.25 14.44
N PHE A 207 24.49 -7.21 14.09
CA PHE A 207 23.54 -7.83 14.98
C PHE A 207 23.74 -9.33 14.97
N GLN A 208 23.90 -9.91 16.15
CA GLN A 208 24.00 -11.36 16.27
C GLN A 208 22.64 -11.97 16.63
N PRO A 209 22.09 -12.82 15.74
CA PRO A 209 20.84 -13.51 16.03
C PRO A 209 20.96 -14.34 17.32
N PRO A 210 20.05 -14.17 18.30
CA PRO A 210 20.08 -14.92 19.54
C PRO A 210 19.67 -16.38 19.32
N VAL A 211 20.03 -17.25 20.26
CA VAL A 211 19.57 -18.64 20.27
C VAL A 211 18.05 -18.70 20.44
N PHE A 212 17.51 -17.85 21.32
CA PHE A 212 16.08 -17.66 21.48
C PHE A 212 15.78 -16.19 21.82
N GLY A 213 14.80 -15.59 21.14
CA GLY A 213 14.42 -14.21 21.40
C GLY A 213 13.45 -13.65 20.38
N VAL A 214 13.06 -12.39 20.57
CA VAL A 214 12.21 -11.62 19.67
C VAL A 214 12.89 -10.29 19.37
N THR A 215 12.89 -9.90 18.09
CA THR A 215 13.34 -8.58 17.65
C THR A 215 12.20 -7.86 16.99
N ALA A 216 11.84 -6.66 17.45
CA ALA A 216 10.94 -5.78 16.78
C ALA A 216 11.67 -5.06 15.61
N ILE A 217 11.18 -5.22 14.38
CA ILE A 217 11.65 -4.50 13.20
C ILE A 217 10.99 -3.13 13.14
N GLY A 218 9.71 -3.07 13.49
CA GLY A 218 8.89 -1.89 13.63
C GLY A 218 7.85 -2.08 14.72
N ALA A 219 7.41 -0.98 15.32
CA ALA A 219 6.42 -0.98 16.41
C ALA A 219 5.30 0.06 16.17
N GLY A 220 5.26 0.67 14.98
CA GLY A 220 4.25 1.64 14.60
C GLY A 220 3.07 0.98 13.89
N HIS A 221 2.13 1.81 13.48
CA HIS A 221 1.03 1.45 12.59
C HIS A 221 1.11 2.28 11.29
N GLY A 222 0.27 1.98 10.32
CA GLY A 222 0.32 2.60 8.99
C GLY A 222 0.19 4.14 8.97
N PHE A 223 -0.30 4.75 10.05
CA PHE A 223 -0.48 6.20 10.19
C PHE A 223 0.47 6.85 11.20
N LEU A 224 1.54 6.17 11.64
CA LEU A 224 2.52 6.76 12.55
C LEU A 224 3.76 7.23 11.78
N PRO A 225 3.92 8.56 11.53
CA PRO A 225 5.09 9.10 10.85
C PRO A 225 6.38 8.78 11.62
N GLY A 226 7.48 8.55 10.88
CA GLY A 226 8.80 8.29 11.46
C GLY A 226 8.99 6.89 12.07
N SER A 227 7.98 6.03 12.07
CA SER A 227 8.06 4.65 12.55
C SER A 227 7.74 3.65 11.44
N LYS A 228 8.49 2.53 11.41
CA LYS A 228 8.09 1.37 10.59
C LYS A 228 6.83 0.73 11.19
N THR A 229 6.03 0.11 10.34
CA THR A 229 4.86 -0.67 10.75
C THR A 229 5.27 -1.86 11.61
N SER A 230 4.35 -2.36 12.44
CA SER A 230 4.62 -3.46 13.37
C SER A 230 5.04 -4.71 12.63
N GLY A 231 6.17 -5.25 13.00
CA GLY A 231 6.69 -6.50 12.49
C GLY A 231 7.80 -7.02 13.38
N PHE A 232 7.92 -8.34 13.46
CA PHE A 232 8.78 -9.00 14.42
C PHE A 232 9.58 -10.13 13.78
N ILE A 233 10.73 -10.45 14.36
CA ILE A 233 11.46 -11.69 14.11
C ILE A 233 11.49 -12.50 15.38
N VAL A 234 10.97 -13.71 15.35
CA VAL A 234 11.15 -14.71 16.40
C VAL A 234 12.37 -15.53 16.05
N TRP A 235 13.36 -15.55 16.92
CA TRP A 235 14.60 -16.31 16.77
C TRP A 235 14.52 -17.64 17.51
N ILE A 236 14.86 -18.71 16.80
CA ILE A 236 14.99 -20.07 17.35
C ILE A 236 16.27 -20.66 16.78
N ASN A 237 17.22 -20.99 17.63
CA ASN A 237 18.52 -21.51 17.26
C ASN A 237 19.20 -20.67 16.16
N ARG A 238 19.17 -19.32 16.31
CA ARG A 238 19.74 -18.32 15.41
C ARG A 238 19.11 -18.29 14.01
N ARG A 239 18.01 -18.97 13.79
CA ARG A 239 17.16 -18.83 12.60
C ARG A 239 15.94 -17.99 12.95
N GLY A 240 15.49 -17.18 12.01
CA GLY A 240 14.38 -16.27 12.24
C GLY A 240 13.11 -16.69 11.52
N ILE A 241 11.98 -16.45 12.18
CA ILE A 241 10.65 -16.46 11.59
C ILE A 241 10.15 -15.02 11.63
N MET A 242 9.84 -14.43 10.47
CA MET A 242 9.23 -13.09 10.43
C MET A 242 7.73 -13.17 10.64
N ILE A 243 7.20 -12.22 11.40
CA ILE A 243 5.77 -12.02 11.57
C ILE A 243 5.46 -10.64 11.02
N ASP A 244 4.58 -10.58 10.02
CA ASP A 244 4.12 -9.33 9.36
C ASP A 244 5.29 -8.38 9.04
N PRO A 245 6.27 -8.80 8.21
CA PRO A 245 7.42 -7.97 7.94
C PRO A 245 7.01 -6.61 7.34
N PRO A 246 7.47 -5.49 7.90
CA PRO A 246 7.26 -4.20 7.28
C PRO A 246 8.01 -4.09 5.94
N VAL A 247 7.61 -3.16 5.11
CA VAL A 247 8.32 -2.83 3.87
C VAL A 247 9.79 -2.52 4.18
N ASP A 248 10.70 -2.96 3.31
CA ASP A 248 12.15 -2.88 3.49
C ASP A 248 12.71 -3.64 4.69
N SER A 249 12.03 -4.71 5.12
CA SER A 249 12.54 -5.60 6.17
C SER A 249 13.84 -6.31 5.76
N THR A 250 14.00 -6.65 4.48
CA THR A 250 15.23 -7.24 3.94
C THR A 250 16.39 -6.23 4.00
N GLU A 251 16.12 -4.95 3.73
CA GLU A 251 17.12 -3.89 3.88
C GLU A 251 17.54 -3.72 5.35
N TRP A 252 16.59 -3.79 6.26
CA TRP A 252 16.87 -3.76 7.70
C TRP A 252 17.82 -4.90 8.12
N LEU A 253 17.68 -6.10 7.54
CA LEU A 253 18.59 -7.22 7.77
C LEU A 253 19.98 -6.95 7.22
N ARG A 254 20.08 -6.43 5.97
CA ARG A 254 21.36 -6.11 5.33
C ARG A 254 22.14 -5.04 6.10
N GLU A 255 21.46 -3.98 6.57
CA GLU A 255 22.06 -2.95 7.42
C GLU A 255 22.70 -3.51 8.69
N ARG A 256 22.24 -4.68 9.15
CA ARG A 256 22.69 -5.37 10.38
C ARG A 256 23.58 -6.57 10.11
N GLU A 257 24.03 -6.71 8.89
CA GLU A 257 24.88 -7.83 8.44
C GLU A 257 24.23 -9.21 8.68
N ILE A 258 22.91 -9.26 8.73
CA ILE A 258 22.17 -10.51 8.83
C ILE A 258 21.90 -11.02 7.40
N ASN A 259 22.31 -12.26 7.13
CA ASN A 259 21.95 -12.90 5.87
C ASN A 259 20.43 -13.13 5.83
N PRO A 260 19.69 -12.50 4.88
CA PRO A 260 18.24 -12.65 4.79
C PRO A 260 17.77 -14.11 4.65
N LYS A 261 18.62 -15.00 4.13
CA LYS A 261 18.32 -16.43 3.91
C LYS A 261 18.19 -17.25 5.19
N ILE A 262 18.64 -16.75 6.34
CA ILE A 262 18.40 -17.45 7.63
C ILE A 262 16.97 -17.22 8.14
N ILE A 263 16.19 -16.40 7.42
CA ILE A 263 14.78 -16.13 7.67
C ILE A 263 14.01 -16.56 6.44
N ASP A 264 13.65 -17.82 6.38
CA ASP A 264 12.96 -18.47 5.26
C ASP A 264 11.46 -18.69 5.50
N THR A 265 10.98 -18.29 6.66
CA THR A 265 9.58 -18.46 7.08
C THR A 265 8.97 -17.12 7.46
N ILE A 266 7.78 -16.86 6.95
CA ILE A 266 6.97 -15.68 7.23
C ILE A 266 5.61 -16.13 7.76
N ILE A 267 5.16 -15.55 8.87
CA ILE A 267 3.77 -15.62 9.33
C ILE A 267 3.06 -14.36 8.90
N LEU A 268 2.00 -14.49 8.10
CA LEU A 268 1.13 -13.38 7.72
C LEU A 268 -0.17 -13.49 8.51
N THR A 269 -0.48 -12.46 9.31
CA THR A 269 -1.65 -12.45 10.19
C THR A 269 -2.91 -11.98 9.45
N HIS A 270 -2.79 -11.02 8.53
CA HIS A 270 -3.89 -10.50 7.71
C HIS A 270 -3.40 -9.66 6.52
N CYS A 271 -4.32 -9.33 5.61
CA CYS A 271 -4.00 -8.67 4.34
C CYS A 271 -4.20 -7.15 4.34
N HIS A 272 -3.81 -6.44 5.40
CA HIS A 272 -3.63 -4.99 5.32
C HIS A 272 -2.23 -4.66 4.78
N ALA A 273 -2.11 -3.53 4.08
CA ALA A 273 -0.87 -3.17 3.38
C ALA A 273 0.33 -2.94 4.31
N ASP A 274 0.12 -2.62 5.57
CA ASP A 274 1.17 -2.50 6.59
C ASP A 274 1.70 -3.85 7.10
N HIS A 275 1.08 -4.97 6.70
CA HIS A 275 1.47 -6.33 7.04
C HIS A 275 1.84 -7.15 5.78
N ASP A 276 1.04 -7.04 4.71
CA ASP A 276 1.22 -7.88 3.53
C ASP A 276 2.19 -7.33 2.48
N SER A 277 2.39 -6.00 2.42
CA SER A 277 3.31 -5.41 1.43
C SER A 277 4.76 -5.83 1.64
N GLY A 278 5.23 -5.85 2.88
CA GLY A 278 6.57 -6.33 3.20
C GLY A 278 6.70 -7.84 3.07
N THR A 279 5.63 -8.59 3.33
CA THR A 279 5.54 -10.04 3.05
C THR A 279 5.73 -10.30 1.55
N MET A 280 4.99 -9.58 0.70
CA MET A 280 5.10 -9.69 -0.76
C MET A 280 6.50 -9.30 -1.24
N GLN A 281 7.04 -8.20 -0.71
CA GLN A 281 8.40 -7.75 -1.05
C GLN A 281 9.44 -8.82 -0.74
N LYS A 282 9.43 -9.38 0.48
CA LYS A 282 10.39 -10.40 0.89
C LYS A 282 10.28 -11.67 0.03
N ILE A 283 9.07 -12.14 -0.27
CA ILE A 283 8.85 -13.32 -1.13
C ILE A 283 9.44 -13.08 -2.53
N LEU A 284 9.19 -11.93 -3.13
CA LEU A 284 9.67 -11.60 -4.48
C LEU A 284 11.18 -11.36 -4.52
N GLU A 285 11.76 -10.73 -3.52
CA GLU A 285 13.21 -10.47 -3.45
C GLU A 285 14.02 -11.74 -3.17
N GLU A 286 13.54 -12.60 -2.27
CA GLU A 286 14.27 -13.81 -1.86
C GLU A 286 13.97 -15.01 -2.77
N GLY A 287 12.84 -15.00 -3.46
CA GLY A 287 12.39 -16.07 -4.37
C GLY A 287 12.11 -17.42 -3.69
N ARG A 288 12.24 -17.51 -2.36
CA ARG A 288 12.11 -18.76 -1.61
C ARG A 288 11.76 -18.50 -0.16
N CYS A 289 10.45 -18.46 0.14
CA CYS A 289 9.95 -18.31 1.49
C CYS A 289 8.80 -19.29 1.75
N THR A 290 8.73 -19.82 2.97
CA THR A 290 7.57 -20.54 3.47
C THR A 290 6.60 -19.52 4.06
N LEU A 291 5.40 -19.42 3.51
CA LEU A 291 4.34 -18.59 4.06
C LEU A 291 3.41 -19.41 4.96
N VAL A 292 3.31 -19.01 6.21
CA VAL A 292 2.42 -19.62 7.21
C VAL A 292 1.27 -18.65 7.45
N THR A 293 0.05 -19.08 7.14
CA THR A 293 -1.16 -18.27 7.29
C THR A 293 -2.38 -19.18 7.18
N THR A 294 -3.60 -18.62 7.38
CA THR A 294 -4.83 -19.38 7.14
C THR A 294 -5.16 -19.42 5.63
N ALA A 295 -5.99 -20.35 5.22
CA ALA A 295 -6.38 -20.48 3.81
C ALA A 295 -7.11 -19.22 3.30
N THR A 296 -7.98 -18.65 4.11
CA THR A 296 -8.70 -17.39 3.78
C THR A 296 -7.73 -16.25 3.51
N ILE A 297 -6.74 -16.06 4.39
CA ILE A 297 -5.73 -14.99 4.24
C ILE A 297 -4.84 -15.26 3.03
N LEU A 298 -4.41 -16.52 2.80
CA LEU A 298 -3.61 -16.89 1.64
C LEU A 298 -4.32 -16.52 0.32
N HIS A 299 -5.59 -16.87 0.19
CA HIS A 299 -6.35 -16.58 -1.01
C HIS A 299 -6.54 -15.07 -1.24
N SER A 300 -6.81 -14.29 -0.18
CA SER A 300 -6.88 -12.84 -0.26
C SER A 300 -5.52 -12.24 -0.65
N PHE A 301 -4.44 -12.69 -0.04
CA PHE A 301 -3.07 -12.27 -0.37
C PHE A 301 -2.72 -12.54 -1.84
N LEU A 302 -3.02 -13.73 -2.34
CA LEU A 302 -2.75 -14.09 -3.74
C LEU A 302 -3.58 -13.25 -4.72
N ARG A 303 -4.86 -12.97 -4.43
CA ARG A 303 -5.69 -12.10 -5.27
C ARG A 303 -5.20 -10.65 -5.26
N LYS A 304 -4.77 -10.13 -4.11
CA LYS A 304 -4.11 -8.81 -4.02
C LYS A 304 -2.82 -8.78 -4.83
N ALA A 305 -1.96 -9.78 -4.65
CA ALA A 305 -0.69 -9.90 -5.37
C ALA A 305 -0.91 -9.94 -6.89
N ALA A 306 -1.83 -10.77 -7.38
CA ALA A 306 -2.19 -10.82 -8.80
C ALA A 306 -2.74 -9.48 -9.31
N ALA A 307 -3.59 -8.81 -8.53
CA ALA A 307 -4.13 -7.52 -8.91
C ALA A 307 -3.05 -6.42 -8.93
N LEU A 308 -2.11 -6.39 -7.99
CA LEU A 308 -1.03 -5.40 -7.93
C LEU A 308 0.04 -5.64 -9.00
N THR A 309 0.45 -6.88 -9.22
CA THR A 309 1.52 -7.23 -10.16
C THR A 309 1.02 -7.35 -11.60
N GLY A 310 -0.24 -7.73 -11.79
CA GLY A 310 -0.81 -8.11 -13.10
C GLY A 310 -0.41 -9.51 -13.55
N LEU A 311 0.24 -10.29 -12.70
CA LEU A 311 0.54 -11.71 -12.93
C LEU A 311 -0.71 -12.56 -12.69
N LYS A 312 -0.75 -13.74 -13.32
CA LYS A 312 -1.83 -14.74 -13.18
C LYS A 312 -1.43 -15.78 -12.16
#